data_14f67bffba97536522d72aafe0a7e90a
#
_entry.id   14f67bffba97536522d72aafe0a7e90a
#
_cell.length_a   1.000
_cell.length_b   1.000
_cell.length_c   1.000
_cell.angle_alpha   90.00
_cell.angle_beta   90.00
_cell.angle_gamma   90.00
#
_symmetry.space_group_name_H-M   'P 1'
#
loop_
_entity.id
_entity.type
_entity.pdbx_description
1 polymer ?
#
loop_
_entity_poly.entity_id
_entity_poly.type
_entity_poly.pdbx_seq_one_letter_code
_entity_poly.pdbx_strand_id
1 'polypeptide(L)'
;MKMCEFLQDRSQVDATTTFLSQHGFYPHSITPKNWDLAHILPDITEGPLLDMGCCESYILGNAKIIGPKFGIDMRLPGYTIPGVTLLQGDLMDTRLPPKYFQTLTCISVIEHGVDFGRFAAECVRLLRPGGKLYVSFDYWNPKITGTMNLYGLAWNILCRSDVEGLIQICEKAGMMLTEEVDWSIKDAVINEAFYAPRGSGVAYTFGLLTFVAK
;
A
#
# COMPACT_ATOMS: atom_id res chain seq x y z
N MET A 1 -2.48 14.06 -8.48
CA MET A 1 -1.30 13.15 -8.40
C MET A 1 -1.65 11.92 -9.22
N LYS A 2 -0.70 11.30 -9.89
CA LYS A 2 -0.92 10.03 -10.59
C LYS A 2 -1.10 8.90 -9.57
N MET A 3 -1.87 7.88 -9.95
CA MET A 3 -2.21 6.77 -9.05
C MET A 3 -1.48 5.47 -9.41
N CYS A 4 -0.63 5.50 -10.46
CA CYS A 4 0.23 4.40 -10.89
C CYS A 4 1.61 4.97 -11.22
N GLU A 5 2.41 5.25 -10.19
CA GLU A 5 3.74 5.88 -10.33
C GLU A 5 4.69 5.47 -9.20
N PHE A 6 5.90 6.01 -9.23
CA PHE A 6 6.93 5.78 -8.23
C PHE A 6 7.36 7.11 -7.59
N LEU A 7 7.73 7.06 -6.31
CA LEU A 7 8.33 8.18 -5.61
C LEU A 7 9.66 8.55 -6.29
N GLN A 8 9.74 9.78 -6.81
CA GLN A 8 10.81 10.21 -7.70
C GLN A 8 12.06 10.68 -6.97
N ASP A 9 11.88 11.48 -5.93
CA ASP A 9 12.97 12.12 -5.22
C ASP A 9 12.50 12.63 -3.84
N ARG A 10 13.45 13.08 -3.04
CA ARG A 10 13.19 13.56 -1.69
C ARG A 10 12.30 14.81 -1.64
N SER A 11 12.32 15.64 -2.67
CA SER A 11 11.48 16.84 -2.70
C SER A 11 9.99 16.51 -2.72
N GLN A 12 9.61 15.37 -3.31
CA GLN A 12 8.23 14.90 -3.25
C GLN A 12 7.82 14.49 -1.83
N VAL A 13 8.73 13.93 -1.01
CA VAL A 13 8.44 13.60 0.40
C VAL A 13 8.09 14.86 1.18
N ASP A 14 8.86 15.92 1.02
CA ASP A 14 8.63 17.19 1.71
C ASP A 14 7.33 17.86 1.23
N ALA A 15 7.09 17.85 -0.07
CA ALA A 15 5.88 18.39 -0.68
C ALA A 15 4.62 17.63 -0.21
N THR A 16 4.66 16.31 -0.16
CA THR A 16 3.51 15.48 0.28
C THR A 16 3.26 15.58 1.77
N THR A 17 4.30 15.73 2.59
CA THR A 17 4.17 16.01 4.03
C THR A 17 3.46 17.34 4.28
N THR A 18 3.85 18.38 3.54
CA THR A 18 3.22 19.69 3.58
C THR A 18 1.77 19.62 3.11
N PHE A 19 1.51 18.93 1.99
CA PHE A 19 0.18 18.73 1.43
C PHE A 19 -0.77 18.09 2.44
N LEU A 20 -0.38 17.00 3.11
CA LEU A 20 -1.20 16.33 4.11
C LEU A 20 -1.61 17.28 5.23
N SER A 21 -0.66 18.03 5.79
CA SER A 21 -0.91 18.97 6.86
C SER A 21 -1.89 20.09 6.44
N GLN A 22 -1.73 20.61 5.22
CA GLN A 22 -2.60 21.69 4.69
C GLN A 22 -4.03 21.22 4.41
N HIS A 23 -4.21 19.90 4.11
CA HIS A 23 -5.52 19.31 3.84
C HIS A 23 -6.16 18.65 5.07
N GLY A 24 -5.57 18.86 6.25
CA GLY A 24 -6.11 18.39 7.52
C GLY A 24 -6.01 16.86 7.69
N PHE A 25 -4.98 16.27 7.10
CA PHE A 25 -4.54 14.90 7.38
C PHE A 25 -3.36 14.93 8.36
N TYR A 26 -3.21 13.87 9.15
CA TYR A 26 -2.07 13.71 10.07
C TYR A 26 -0.92 13.02 9.34
N PRO A 27 0.21 13.70 9.10
CA PRO A 27 1.37 13.08 8.47
C PRO A 27 1.96 11.96 9.32
N HIS A 28 2.50 10.95 8.64
CA HIS A 28 3.26 9.87 9.26
C HIS A 28 4.59 10.42 9.83
N SER A 29 5.00 9.96 11.01
CA SER A 29 6.29 10.33 11.63
C SER A 29 7.49 9.89 10.77
N ILE A 30 7.36 8.77 10.06
CA ILE A 30 8.30 8.32 9.04
C ILE A 30 7.93 9.00 7.73
N THR A 31 8.57 10.13 7.48
CA THR A 31 8.16 11.07 6.43
C THR A 31 8.06 10.51 5.00
N PRO A 32 8.89 9.54 4.54
CA PRO A 32 8.69 8.94 3.22
C PRO A 32 7.31 8.31 3.00
N LYS A 33 6.69 7.78 4.06
CA LYS A 33 5.32 7.21 4.01
C LYS A 33 4.24 8.25 3.73
N ASN A 34 4.57 9.53 3.84
CA ASN A 34 3.63 10.59 3.50
C ASN A 34 3.36 10.67 2.00
N TRP A 35 4.24 10.12 1.17
CA TRP A 35 4.02 10.03 -0.26
C TRP A 35 2.81 9.13 -0.58
N ASP A 36 2.75 7.92 -0.02
CA ASP A 36 1.61 7.00 -0.15
C ASP A 36 0.32 7.67 0.33
N LEU A 37 0.36 8.23 1.55
CA LEU A 37 -0.80 8.84 2.19
C LEU A 37 -1.36 10.01 1.38
N ALA A 38 -0.49 10.87 0.84
CA ALA A 38 -0.90 12.04 0.07
C ALA A 38 -1.57 11.69 -1.25
N HIS A 39 -1.22 10.54 -1.85
CA HIS A 39 -1.89 10.03 -3.04
C HIS A 39 -3.24 9.41 -2.72
N ILE A 40 -3.29 8.58 -1.68
CA ILE A 40 -4.41 7.69 -1.39
C ILE A 40 -5.54 8.41 -0.64
N LEU A 41 -5.21 9.16 0.43
CA LEU A 41 -6.23 9.72 1.33
C LEU A 41 -7.22 10.68 0.67
N PRO A 42 -6.82 11.56 -0.26
CA PRO A 42 -7.76 12.44 -0.95
C PRO A 42 -8.72 11.71 -1.90
N ASP A 43 -8.33 10.53 -2.39
CA ASP A 43 -9.13 9.73 -3.33
C ASP A 43 -10.09 8.76 -2.61
N ILE A 44 -9.85 8.47 -1.33
CA ILE A 44 -10.76 7.65 -0.51
C ILE A 44 -11.90 8.53 0.01
N THR A 45 -13.03 8.51 -0.68
CA THR A 45 -14.22 9.31 -0.33
C THR A 45 -15.36 8.48 0.25
N GLU A 46 -15.37 7.17 -0.01
CA GLU A 46 -16.48 6.28 0.34
C GLU A 46 -15.99 4.95 0.94
N GLY A 47 -16.80 4.40 1.84
CA GLY A 47 -16.61 3.09 2.45
C GLY A 47 -17.67 2.08 2.01
N PRO A 48 -17.59 0.86 2.51
CA PRO A 48 -16.66 0.35 3.52
C PRO A 48 -15.20 0.30 3.03
N LEU A 49 -14.27 0.65 3.93
CA LEU A 49 -12.82 0.58 3.71
C LEU A 49 -12.22 -0.58 4.50
N LEU A 50 -11.34 -1.36 3.87
CA LEU A 50 -10.47 -2.34 4.55
C LEU A 50 -9.00 -2.01 4.26
N ASP A 51 -8.20 -1.88 5.31
CA ASP A 51 -6.74 -1.78 5.22
C ASP A 51 -6.12 -3.15 5.52
N MET A 52 -5.42 -3.70 4.54
CA MET A 52 -4.86 -5.05 4.54
C MET A 52 -3.36 -4.98 4.90
N GLY A 53 -2.99 -5.51 6.07
CA GLY A 53 -1.67 -5.30 6.69
C GLY A 53 -1.64 -4.01 7.52
N CYS A 54 -2.67 -3.80 8.33
CA CYS A 54 -2.98 -2.52 8.97
C CYS A 54 -2.18 -2.20 10.23
N CYS A 55 -1.16 -2.95 10.62
CA CYS A 55 -0.53 -2.91 11.96
C CYS A 55 -0.45 -1.51 12.59
N GLU A 56 0.12 -0.53 11.89
CA GLU A 56 0.22 0.87 12.33
C GLU A 56 -0.43 1.81 11.30
N SER A 57 -1.69 1.52 10.94
CA SER A 57 -2.35 2.19 9.84
C SER A 57 -2.61 3.68 10.07
N TYR A 58 -1.91 4.50 9.33
CA TYR A 58 -2.25 5.93 9.18
C TYR A 58 -3.42 6.17 8.21
N ILE A 59 -3.76 5.20 7.37
CA ILE A 59 -4.93 5.27 6.48
C ILE A 59 -6.23 5.28 7.33
N LEU A 60 -6.40 4.30 8.21
CA LEU A 60 -7.64 4.12 8.98
C LEU A 60 -7.92 5.31 9.93
N GLY A 61 -6.87 5.87 10.52
CA GLY A 61 -6.97 7.04 11.39
C GLY A 61 -7.26 8.35 10.63
N ASN A 62 -6.82 8.45 9.38
CA ASN A 62 -6.92 9.66 8.56
C ASN A 62 -8.12 9.66 7.59
N ALA A 63 -8.56 8.49 7.10
CA ALA A 63 -9.60 8.42 6.06
C ALA A 63 -10.91 9.08 6.53
N LYS A 64 -11.29 10.15 5.84
CA LYS A 64 -12.48 10.97 6.12
C LYS A 64 -13.67 10.45 5.32
N ILE A 65 -14.07 9.20 5.56
CA ILE A 65 -15.16 8.54 4.84
C ILE A 65 -16.41 8.43 5.68
N ILE A 66 -17.55 8.39 5.01
CA ILE A 66 -18.82 7.96 5.59
C ILE A 66 -18.91 6.45 5.39
N GLY A 67 -18.93 5.69 6.49
CA GLY A 67 -19.07 4.25 6.45
C GLY A 67 -18.06 3.50 7.33
N PRO A 68 -18.21 2.17 7.42
CA PRO A 68 -17.36 1.34 8.25
C PRO A 68 -15.91 1.32 7.78
N LYS A 69 -15.00 1.30 8.76
CA LYS A 69 -13.56 1.12 8.55
C LYS A 69 -13.08 -0.15 9.25
N PHE A 70 -12.34 -0.96 8.52
CA PHE A 70 -11.78 -2.21 9.00
C PHE A 70 -10.26 -2.23 8.74
N GLY A 71 -9.54 -2.89 9.63
CA GLY A 71 -8.14 -3.25 9.41
C GLY A 71 -7.95 -4.74 9.67
N ILE A 72 -7.12 -5.41 8.87
CA ILE A 72 -6.72 -6.80 9.10
C ILE A 72 -5.21 -6.92 9.09
N ASP A 73 -4.66 -7.65 10.07
CA ASP A 73 -3.23 -7.93 10.17
C ASP A 73 -2.98 -9.24 10.91
N MET A 74 -1.86 -9.88 10.66
CA MET A 74 -1.41 -11.04 11.45
C MET A 74 -1.11 -10.66 12.90
N ARG A 75 -0.73 -9.40 13.14
CA ARG A 75 -0.48 -8.82 14.47
C ARG A 75 -1.27 -7.53 14.61
N LEU A 76 -2.13 -7.47 15.60
CA LEU A 76 -2.85 -6.22 15.87
C LEU A 76 -1.99 -5.27 16.72
N PRO A 77 -2.14 -3.96 16.52
CA PRO A 77 -1.52 -2.96 17.39
C PRO A 77 -2.10 -3.09 18.81
N GLY A 78 -1.31 -2.75 19.81
CA GLY A 78 -1.76 -2.74 21.22
C GLY A 78 -2.71 -1.60 21.58
N TYR A 79 -3.33 -0.93 20.59
CA TYR A 79 -4.25 0.20 20.77
C TYR A 79 -5.46 0.06 19.83
N THR A 80 -6.49 0.83 20.11
CA THR A 80 -7.69 0.92 19.27
C THR A 80 -7.72 2.23 18.50
N ILE A 81 -8.29 2.19 17.29
CA ILE A 81 -8.55 3.41 16.49
C ILE A 81 -10.06 3.69 16.58
N PRO A 82 -10.49 4.86 17.04
CA PRO A 82 -11.91 5.19 17.16
C PRO A 82 -12.67 5.00 15.84
N GLY A 83 -13.77 4.26 15.89
CA GLY A 83 -14.61 4.00 14.71
C GLY A 83 -14.02 3.00 13.70
N VAL A 84 -12.99 2.24 14.09
CA VAL A 84 -12.36 1.20 13.27
C VAL A 84 -12.51 -0.16 13.93
N THR A 85 -12.85 -1.17 13.14
CA THR A 85 -12.83 -2.58 13.57
C THR A 85 -11.51 -3.21 13.15
N LEU A 86 -10.68 -3.62 14.11
CA LEU A 86 -9.42 -4.32 13.86
C LEU A 86 -9.61 -5.83 13.99
N LEU A 87 -9.12 -6.58 13.02
CA LEU A 87 -9.25 -8.03 12.89
C LEU A 87 -7.87 -8.69 12.80
N GLN A 88 -7.64 -9.73 13.56
CA GLN A 88 -6.44 -10.55 13.41
C GLN A 88 -6.70 -11.63 12.36
N GLY A 89 -5.85 -11.70 11.32
CA GLY A 89 -6.03 -12.70 10.25
C GLY A 89 -5.02 -12.57 9.11
N ASP A 90 -5.13 -13.51 8.17
CA ASP A 90 -4.37 -13.52 6.91
C ASP A 90 -5.08 -12.64 5.87
N LEU A 91 -4.38 -11.65 5.34
CA LEU A 91 -4.92 -10.78 4.28
C LEU A 91 -5.21 -11.53 2.97
N MET A 92 -4.65 -12.71 2.78
CA MET A 92 -4.90 -13.59 1.62
C MET A 92 -6.06 -14.58 1.84
N ASP A 93 -6.67 -14.60 3.04
CA ASP A 93 -7.86 -15.40 3.41
C ASP A 93 -8.59 -14.73 4.58
N THR A 94 -9.21 -13.59 4.33
CA THR A 94 -9.78 -12.72 5.37
C THR A 94 -11.03 -13.27 6.01
N ARG A 95 -11.76 -14.17 5.34
CA ARG A 95 -13.09 -14.67 5.71
C ARG A 95 -14.17 -13.59 5.86
N LEU A 96 -13.89 -12.39 5.37
CA LEU A 96 -14.85 -11.28 5.34
C LEU A 96 -15.88 -11.48 4.22
N PRO A 97 -17.05 -10.82 4.30
CA PRO A 97 -18.10 -10.96 3.29
C PRO A 97 -17.61 -10.57 1.88
N PRO A 98 -17.97 -11.34 0.84
CA PRO A 98 -17.63 -11.00 -0.54
C PRO A 98 -18.40 -9.77 -0.99
N LYS A 99 -17.83 -9.01 -1.94
CA LYS A 99 -18.48 -7.85 -2.58
C LYS A 99 -18.98 -6.80 -1.58
N TYR A 100 -18.27 -6.66 -0.48
CA TYR A 100 -18.66 -5.75 0.60
C TYR A 100 -17.92 -4.42 0.54
N PHE A 101 -16.64 -4.41 0.20
CA PHE A 101 -15.79 -3.23 0.29
C PHE A 101 -15.81 -2.36 -0.97
N GLN A 102 -15.90 -1.05 -0.76
CA GLN A 102 -15.71 -0.05 -1.81
C GLN A 102 -14.22 0.24 -2.02
N THR A 103 -13.45 0.17 -0.93
CA THR A 103 -12.02 0.51 -0.94
C THR A 103 -11.21 -0.54 -0.19
N LEU A 104 -10.13 -1.01 -0.80
CA LEU A 104 -9.06 -1.76 -0.16
C LEU A 104 -7.77 -0.96 -0.24
N THR A 105 -6.99 -0.98 0.84
CA THR A 105 -5.62 -0.47 0.88
C THR A 105 -4.67 -1.56 1.33
N CYS A 106 -3.46 -1.61 0.77
CA CYS A 106 -2.39 -2.52 1.16
C CYS A 106 -1.07 -1.77 0.98
N ILE A 107 -0.55 -1.20 2.06
CA ILE A 107 0.49 -0.18 2.01
C ILE A 107 1.80 -0.73 2.59
N SER A 108 2.80 -0.95 1.72
CA SER A 108 4.10 -1.54 2.08
C SER A 108 3.96 -2.87 2.85
N VAL A 109 3.24 -3.80 2.24
CA VAL A 109 2.95 -5.13 2.81
C VAL A 109 3.27 -6.25 1.83
N ILE A 110 2.99 -6.06 0.53
CA ILE A 110 3.10 -7.15 -0.45
C ILE A 110 4.54 -7.62 -0.66
N GLU A 111 5.53 -6.81 -0.36
CA GLU A 111 6.95 -7.12 -0.34
C GLU A 111 7.35 -8.09 0.78
N HIS A 112 6.48 -8.34 1.76
CA HIS A 112 6.73 -9.23 2.91
C HIS A 112 6.22 -10.66 2.70
N GLY A 113 6.52 -11.25 1.54
CA GLY A 113 6.23 -12.66 1.27
C GLY A 113 4.78 -12.98 0.94
N VAL A 114 4.02 -11.99 0.49
CA VAL A 114 2.63 -12.17 0.03
C VAL A 114 2.60 -12.90 -1.31
N ASP A 115 1.77 -13.93 -1.42
CA ASP A 115 1.47 -14.59 -2.69
C ASP A 115 0.51 -13.70 -3.51
N PHE A 116 1.00 -13.18 -4.62
CA PHE A 116 0.23 -12.24 -5.46
C PHE A 116 -1.05 -12.85 -6.04
N GLY A 117 -1.04 -14.16 -6.32
CA GLY A 117 -2.22 -14.85 -6.85
C GLY A 117 -3.35 -14.95 -5.82
N ARG A 118 -3.02 -15.38 -4.60
CA ARG A 118 -3.96 -15.44 -3.48
C ARG A 118 -4.46 -14.05 -3.09
N PHE A 119 -3.53 -13.08 -3.01
CA PHE A 119 -3.86 -11.69 -2.71
C PHE A 119 -4.84 -11.10 -3.72
N ALA A 120 -4.56 -11.21 -5.03
CA ALA A 120 -5.43 -10.68 -6.07
C ALA A 120 -6.81 -11.35 -6.05
N ALA A 121 -6.87 -12.68 -5.86
CA ALA A 121 -8.14 -13.41 -5.76
C ALA A 121 -8.97 -12.93 -4.57
N GLU A 122 -8.34 -12.71 -3.42
CA GLU A 122 -9.03 -12.22 -2.22
C GLU A 122 -9.50 -10.76 -2.42
N CYS A 123 -8.67 -9.89 -3.00
CA CYS A 123 -9.08 -8.51 -3.30
C CYS A 123 -10.31 -8.46 -4.22
N VAL A 124 -10.32 -9.27 -5.29
CA VAL A 124 -11.49 -9.35 -6.20
C VAL A 124 -12.71 -9.91 -5.50
N ARG A 125 -12.53 -10.88 -4.61
CA ARG A 125 -13.63 -11.45 -3.81
C ARG A 125 -14.28 -10.40 -2.91
N LEU A 126 -13.46 -9.55 -2.30
CA LEU A 126 -13.88 -8.55 -1.31
C LEU A 126 -14.48 -7.30 -1.94
N LEU A 127 -13.95 -6.84 -3.07
CA LEU A 127 -14.35 -5.59 -3.71
C LEU A 127 -15.73 -5.70 -4.38
N ARG A 128 -16.52 -4.64 -4.25
CA ARG A 128 -17.70 -4.41 -5.10
C ARG A 128 -17.26 -4.15 -6.54
N PRO A 129 -18.09 -4.40 -7.54
CA PRO A 129 -17.85 -3.87 -8.88
C PRO A 129 -17.62 -2.35 -8.83
N GLY A 130 -16.56 -1.87 -9.48
CA GLY A 130 -16.13 -0.48 -9.42
C GLY A 130 -15.39 -0.08 -8.14
N GLY A 131 -15.22 -0.98 -7.17
CA GLY A 131 -14.41 -0.73 -5.99
C GLY A 131 -12.92 -0.65 -6.31
N LYS A 132 -12.16 0.09 -5.51
CA LYS A 132 -10.75 0.38 -5.75
C LYS A 132 -9.83 -0.36 -4.78
N LEU A 133 -8.69 -0.80 -5.29
CA LEU A 133 -7.55 -1.32 -4.53
C LEU A 133 -6.35 -0.39 -4.72
N TYR A 134 -5.78 0.10 -3.63
CA TYR A 134 -4.52 0.84 -3.60
C TYR A 134 -3.44 -0.05 -3.01
N VAL A 135 -2.36 -0.25 -3.75
CA VAL A 135 -1.22 -1.08 -3.34
C VAL A 135 0.05 -0.26 -3.45
N SER A 136 0.74 -0.04 -2.34
CA SER A 136 2.10 0.49 -2.38
C SER A 136 3.10 -0.56 -1.91
N PHE A 137 4.34 -0.44 -2.36
CA PHE A 137 5.39 -1.41 -2.13
C PHE A 137 6.78 -0.79 -2.28
N ASP A 138 7.76 -1.45 -1.68
CA ASP A 138 9.17 -1.13 -1.86
C ASP A 138 9.63 -1.56 -3.25
N TYR A 139 10.29 -0.64 -3.99
CA TYR A 139 10.65 -0.85 -5.39
C TYR A 139 12.05 -0.38 -5.71
N TRP A 140 12.76 -1.19 -6.50
CA TRP A 140 13.99 -0.78 -7.18
C TRP A 140 14.26 -1.60 -8.44
N ASN A 141 14.86 -0.95 -9.43
CA ASN A 141 15.31 -1.62 -10.65
C ASN A 141 16.75 -1.15 -10.98
N PRO A 142 17.75 -2.06 -11.12
CA PRO A 142 17.60 -3.51 -11.23
C PRO A 142 17.24 -4.22 -9.92
N LYS A 143 16.84 -5.51 -10.00
CA LYS A 143 16.48 -6.34 -8.84
C LYS A 143 17.60 -6.35 -7.80
N ILE A 144 17.25 -6.00 -6.57
CA ILE A 144 18.12 -6.21 -5.42
C ILE A 144 18.04 -7.70 -5.04
N THR A 145 19.18 -8.38 -5.08
CA THR A 145 19.28 -9.82 -4.80
C THR A 145 19.79 -10.04 -3.38
N GLY A 146 19.35 -11.12 -2.79
CA GLY A 146 19.72 -11.54 -1.43
C GLY A 146 18.47 -11.78 -0.58
N THR A 147 18.60 -12.66 0.39
CA THR A 147 17.52 -12.92 1.34
C THR A 147 17.59 -11.86 2.44
N MET A 148 16.60 -11.01 2.48
CA MET A 148 16.44 -10.05 3.56
C MET A 148 15.22 -10.42 4.40
N ASN A 149 15.29 -10.16 5.70
CA ASN A 149 14.19 -10.35 6.62
C ASN A 149 13.92 -9.05 7.37
N LEU A 150 12.67 -8.68 7.43
CA LEU A 150 12.21 -7.53 8.19
C LEU A 150 10.97 -7.95 8.99
N TYR A 151 10.95 -7.61 10.27
CA TYR A 151 9.86 -8.02 11.19
C TYR A 151 9.65 -9.54 11.31
N GLY A 152 10.66 -10.35 10.98
CA GLY A 152 10.57 -11.82 10.97
C GLY A 152 9.91 -12.40 9.71
N LEU A 153 9.67 -11.59 8.71
CA LEU A 153 9.13 -11.97 7.40
C LEU A 153 10.17 -11.80 6.30
N ALA A 154 10.02 -12.52 5.20
CA ALA A 154 10.81 -12.26 4.00
C ALA A 154 10.54 -10.82 3.53
N TRP A 155 11.59 -10.09 3.16
CA TRP A 155 11.47 -8.76 2.61
C TRP A 155 12.10 -8.71 1.22
N ASN A 156 11.26 -8.48 0.21
CA ASN A 156 11.62 -8.51 -1.20
C ASN A 156 11.31 -7.15 -1.83
N ILE A 157 12.34 -6.32 -2.03
CA ILE A 157 12.17 -5.10 -2.81
C ILE A 157 11.82 -5.51 -4.24
N LEU A 158 10.64 -5.11 -4.71
CA LEU A 158 10.14 -5.51 -6.03
C LEU A 158 10.93 -4.82 -7.13
N CYS A 159 11.13 -5.50 -8.24
CA CYS A 159 11.68 -4.89 -9.45
C CYS A 159 10.60 -4.79 -10.54
N ARG A 160 10.97 -4.25 -11.69
CA ARG A 160 10.03 -4.04 -12.79
C ARG A 160 9.28 -5.31 -13.20
N SER A 161 9.98 -6.43 -13.35
CA SER A 161 9.34 -7.69 -13.73
C SER A 161 8.39 -8.24 -12.66
N ASP A 162 8.68 -8.00 -11.37
CA ASP A 162 7.77 -8.40 -10.28
C ASP A 162 6.48 -7.58 -10.33
N VAL A 163 6.60 -6.27 -10.55
CA VAL A 163 5.44 -5.36 -10.66
C VAL A 163 4.61 -5.64 -11.90
N GLU A 164 5.25 -5.88 -13.05
CA GLU A 164 4.55 -6.31 -14.28
C GLU A 164 3.80 -7.64 -14.06
N GLY A 165 4.43 -8.58 -13.32
CA GLY A 165 3.79 -9.83 -12.92
C GLY A 165 2.58 -9.62 -12.01
N LEU A 166 2.68 -8.75 -11.00
CA LEU A 166 1.56 -8.38 -10.14
C LEU A 166 0.39 -7.79 -10.95
N ILE A 167 0.68 -6.86 -11.87
CA ILE A 167 -0.34 -6.26 -12.73
C ILE A 167 -1.07 -7.34 -13.54
N GLN A 168 -0.33 -8.22 -14.22
CA GLN A 168 -0.92 -9.31 -15.00
C GLN A 168 -1.79 -10.26 -14.16
N ILE A 169 -1.37 -10.57 -12.93
CA ILE A 169 -2.13 -11.40 -11.99
C ILE A 169 -3.42 -10.69 -11.59
N CYS A 170 -3.36 -9.41 -11.24
CA CYS A 170 -4.53 -8.60 -10.88
C CYS A 170 -5.52 -8.49 -12.06
N GLU A 171 -5.03 -8.27 -13.29
CA GLU A 171 -5.86 -8.20 -14.48
C GLU A 171 -6.56 -9.53 -14.80
N LYS A 172 -5.84 -10.65 -14.70
CA LYS A 172 -6.41 -11.99 -14.86
C LYS A 172 -7.45 -12.31 -13.80
N ALA A 173 -7.28 -11.80 -12.58
CA ALA A 173 -8.24 -11.97 -11.50
C ALA A 173 -9.52 -11.12 -11.68
N GLY A 174 -9.53 -10.12 -12.56
CA GLY A 174 -10.70 -9.28 -12.85
C GLY A 174 -10.61 -7.85 -12.36
N MET A 175 -9.41 -7.34 -12.12
CA MET A 175 -9.13 -5.93 -11.86
C MET A 175 -8.53 -5.26 -13.09
N MET A 176 -8.52 -3.94 -13.12
CA MET A 176 -7.83 -3.15 -14.15
C MET A 176 -7.07 -2.01 -13.47
N LEU A 177 -5.89 -1.68 -13.97
CA LEU A 177 -5.22 -0.43 -13.58
C LEU A 177 -6.11 0.78 -13.91
N THR A 178 -6.06 1.79 -13.06
CA THR A 178 -6.82 3.03 -13.29
C THR A 178 -6.18 3.92 -14.37
N GLU A 179 -4.89 3.76 -14.60
CA GLU A 179 -4.11 4.49 -15.60
C GLU A 179 -2.83 3.73 -15.99
N GLU A 180 -2.13 4.17 -17.02
CA GLU A 180 -0.83 3.64 -17.40
C GLU A 180 0.22 3.92 -16.32
N VAL A 181 1.12 2.95 -16.07
CA VAL A 181 2.19 3.09 -15.09
C VAL A 181 3.26 4.05 -15.60
N ASP A 182 3.55 5.07 -14.80
CA ASP A 182 4.72 5.92 -15.02
C ASP A 182 5.95 5.27 -14.36
N TRP A 183 6.79 4.65 -15.18
CA TRP A 183 7.99 3.93 -14.74
C TRP A 183 9.19 4.84 -14.46
N SER A 184 9.04 6.14 -14.57
CA SER A 184 10.14 7.08 -14.32
C SER A 184 10.54 7.08 -12.85
N ILE A 185 11.84 7.09 -12.59
CA ILE A 185 12.45 7.21 -11.26
C ILE A 185 13.69 8.07 -11.43
N LYS A 186 13.91 8.99 -10.51
CA LYS A 186 15.11 9.82 -10.48
C LYS A 186 16.17 9.26 -9.54
N ASP A 187 15.76 8.96 -8.30
CA ASP A 187 16.66 8.54 -7.23
C ASP A 187 16.06 7.44 -6.34
N ALA A 188 16.92 6.66 -5.70
CA ALA A 188 16.54 5.82 -4.57
C ALA A 188 16.36 6.72 -3.34
N VAL A 189 15.12 7.03 -3.01
CA VAL A 189 14.78 7.98 -1.94
C VAL A 189 15.04 7.38 -0.56
N ILE A 190 14.83 6.07 -0.42
CA ILE A 190 14.97 5.33 0.84
C ILE A 190 16.34 4.70 0.88
N ASN A 191 17.13 5.04 1.89
CA ASN A 191 18.47 4.49 2.15
C ASN A 191 18.76 4.52 3.65
N GLU A 192 19.90 4.01 4.08
CA GLU A 192 20.26 3.93 5.52
C GLU A 192 20.33 5.30 6.23
N ALA A 193 20.58 6.38 5.50
CA ALA A 193 20.52 7.73 6.04
C ALA A 193 19.08 8.25 6.13
N PHE A 194 18.15 7.60 5.44
CA PHE A 194 16.76 8.02 5.34
C PHE A 194 15.83 6.80 5.27
N TYR A 195 15.53 6.20 6.41
CA TYR A 195 14.53 5.17 6.67
C TYR A 195 14.90 3.72 6.35
N ALA A 196 15.81 3.39 5.45
CA ALA A 196 16.18 1.99 5.24
C ALA A 196 16.78 1.34 6.51
N PRO A 197 16.59 0.04 6.73
CA PRO A 197 17.17 -0.64 7.88
C PRO A 197 18.69 -0.49 7.91
N ARG A 198 19.24 -0.15 9.08
CA ARG A 198 20.69 0.02 9.27
C ARG A 198 21.44 -1.29 8.98
N GLY A 199 22.54 -1.19 8.25
CA GLY A 199 23.34 -2.32 7.85
C GLY A 199 22.75 -3.16 6.72
N SER A 200 21.63 -2.73 6.13
CA SER A 200 21.03 -3.42 4.98
C SER A 200 21.78 -3.19 3.67
N GLY A 201 22.50 -2.06 3.56
CA GLY A 201 23.18 -1.66 2.33
C GLY A 201 22.23 -1.40 1.14
N VAL A 202 20.91 -1.35 1.39
CA VAL A 202 19.92 -1.19 0.33
C VAL A 202 19.52 0.26 0.15
N ALA A 203 19.24 0.59 -1.13
CA ALA A 203 18.63 1.86 -1.50
C ALA A 203 17.50 1.57 -2.49
N TYR A 204 16.32 2.14 -2.25
CA TYR A 204 15.11 1.87 -3.00
C TYR A 204 14.16 3.07 -2.98
N THR A 205 13.02 2.93 -3.61
CA THR A 205 11.94 3.91 -3.55
C THR A 205 10.59 3.22 -3.33
N PHE A 206 9.50 3.96 -3.29
CA PHE A 206 8.16 3.40 -3.23
C PHE A 206 7.50 3.41 -4.60
N GLY A 207 6.67 2.39 -4.87
CA GLY A 207 5.74 2.35 -5.98
C GLY A 207 4.31 2.30 -5.47
N LEU A 208 3.39 2.89 -6.23
CA LEU A 208 1.95 2.87 -6.00
C LEU A 208 1.25 2.40 -7.26
N LEU A 209 0.33 1.47 -7.12
CA LEU A 209 -0.61 1.04 -8.15
C LEU A 209 -2.03 1.14 -7.63
N THR A 210 -2.93 1.58 -8.48
CA THR A 210 -4.36 1.60 -8.17
C THR A 210 -5.12 0.79 -9.20
N PHE A 211 -5.96 -0.12 -8.70
CA PHE A 211 -6.81 -0.98 -9.52
C PHE A 211 -8.27 -0.70 -9.24
N VAL A 212 -9.11 -0.98 -10.23
CA VAL A 212 -10.57 -1.01 -10.11
C VAL A 212 -11.09 -2.42 -10.42
N ALA A 213 -11.99 -2.94 -9.58
CA ALA A 213 -12.65 -4.22 -9.81
C ALA A 213 -13.72 -4.11 -10.91
N LYS A 214 -13.75 -5.11 -11.82
CA LYS A 214 -14.77 -5.22 -12.88
C LYS A 214 -16.13 -5.65 -12.34
#